data_34774c90c23c3417e76e8bb7624737f4
#
_entry.id   34774c90c23c3417e76e8bb7624737f4
#
_cell.length_a   1.000
_cell.length_b   1.000
_cell.length_c   1.000
_cell.angle_alpha   90.00
_cell.angle_beta   90.00
_cell.angle_gamma   90.00
#
_symmetry.space_group_name_H-M   'P 1'
#
loop_
_entity.id
_entity.type
_entity.pdbx_description
1 polymer ?
#
loop_
_entity_poly.entity_id
_entity_poly.type
_entity_poly.pdbx_seq_one_letter_code
_entity_poly.pdbx_strand_id
1 'polypeptide(L)'
;VYNHYKRVWSNKHSDEKIELQKANILMYGPSGSGKTHLAQTLAKILDVPFAIVDATSITEAGYVGEDVENILLRLIQAADYDISKAEHGIIYIDEIDKITRKSPNPSITRDVSGEGVQQALLKIIEGCLANVPPQGGRKHPQQEFMQIKTDDILFMVGGAFEGMAELLMKRVHKDNYSLGFKQASNHNEGSQSVIDSVRHQLNPDDLMEFGF
;
A
#
# COMPACT_ATOMS: atom_id res chain seq x y z
N VAL A 1 8.39 -2.39 10.19
CA VAL A 1 9.76 -2.34 9.65
C VAL A 1 10.64 -3.33 10.36
N TYR A 2 10.84 -3.22 11.69
CA TYR A 2 11.70 -4.13 12.46
C TYR A 2 11.36 -5.61 12.22
N ASN A 3 10.09 -6.00 12.34
CA ASN A 3 9.66 -7.38 12.15
C ASN A 3 9.89 -7.88 10.71
N HIS A 4 9.77 -7.02 9.72
CA HIS A 4 10.05 -7.37 8.32
C HIS A 4 11.54 -7.73 8.14
N TYR A 5 12.46 -6.85 8.54
CA TYR A 5 13.89 -7.11 8.38
C TYR A 5 14.40 -8.22 9.30
N LYS A 6 13.79 -8.40 10.48
CA LYS A 6 14.04 -9.57 11.31
C LYS A 6 13.66 -10.88 10.61
N ARG A 7 12.51 -10.90 9.90
CA ARG A 7 12.08 -12.04 9.08
C ARG A 7 13.10 -12.33 7.98
N VAL A 8 13.48 -11.31 7.20
CA VAL A 8 14.45 -11.43 6.10
C VAL A 8 15.78 -11.98 6.61
N TRP A 9 16.25 -11.48 7.76
CA TRP A 9 17.48 -11.95 8.37
C TRP A 9 17.36 -13.39 8.90
N SER A 10 16.25 -13.71 9.58
CA SER A 10 15.99 -15.06 10.12
C SER A 10 15.93 -16.11 9.01
N ASN A 11 15.24 -15.82 7.90
CA ASN A 11 15.15 -16.73 6.76
C ASN A 11 16.52 -17.08 6.15
N LYS A 12 17.51 -16.20 6.31
CA LYS A 12 18.87 -16.42 5.80
C LYS A 12 19.78 -17.20 6.77
N HIS A 13 19.49 -17.18 8.07
CA HIS A 13 20.45 -17.58 9.10
C HIS A 13 19.93 -18.63 10.11
N SER A 14 18.64 -18.99 10.11
CA SER A 14 18.10 -19.96 11.06
C SER A 14 17.74 -21.28 10.40
N ASP A 15 18.24 -22.39 10.99
CA ASP A 15 17.82 -23.76 10.68
C ASP A 15 16.41 -24.06 11.25
N GLU A 16 15.91 -23.27 12.18
CA GLU A 16 14.56 -23.36 12.73
C GLU A 16 13.59 -22.61 11.80
N LYS A 17 12.71 -23.35 11.14
CA LYS A 17 11.64 -22.82 10.27
C LYS A 17 10.53 -22.18 11.11
N ILE A 18 10.79 -21.03 11.70
CA ILE A 18 9.72 -20.14 12.15
C ILE A 18 9.23 -19.39 10.92
N GLU A 19 8.09 -19.80 10.41
CA GLU A 19 7.46 -19.19 9.24
C GLU A 19 6.86 -17.83 9.63
N LEU A 20 7.64 -16.77 9.50
CA LEU A 20 7.19 -15.42 9.72
C LEU A 20 6.50 -14.92 8.43
N GLN A 21 5.24 -14.55 8.54
CA GLN A 21 4.48 -14.01 7.41
C GLN A 21 5.03 -12.65 6.95
N LYS A 22 4.92 -12.39 5.65
CA LYS A 22 5.21 -11.08 5.08
C LYS A 22 4.25 -10.04 5.67
N ALA A 23 4.77 -8.92 6.12
CA ALA A 23 4.00 -7.79 6.62
C ALA A 23 4.28 -6.55 5.77
N ASN A 24 3.24 -5.97 5.22
CA ASN A 24 3.29 -4.67 4.54
C ASN A 24 2.73 -3.59 5.47
N ILE A 25 2.97 -2.33 5.18
CA ILE A 25 2.64 -1.21 6.07
C ILE A 25 1.65 -0.28 5.38
N LEU A 26 0.50 -0.05 6.00
CA LEU A 26 -0.43 1.01 5.63
C LEU A 26 -0.16 2.24 6.50
N MET A 27 0.08 3.39 5.86
CA MET A 27 0.27 4.69 6.51
C MET A 27 -0.95 5.56 6.24
N TYR A 28 -1.75 5.77 7.27
CA TYR A 28 -2.97 6.54 7.23
C TYR A 28 -2.83 7.88 7.95
N GLY A 29 -3.28 8.95 7.32
CA GLY A 29 -3.26 10.28 7.94
C GLY A 29 -3.36 11.42 6.93
N PRO A 30 -3.68 12.65 7.37
CA PRO A 30 -3.92 13.78 6.48
C PRO A 30 -2.71 14.08 5.59
N SER A 31 -2.96 14.78 4.48
CA SER A 31 -1.89 15.30 3.64
C SER A 31 -0.96 16.20 4.47
N GLY A 32 0.34 16.16 4.19
CA GLY A 32 1.34 16.93 4.93
C GLY A 32 1.73 16.38 6.30
N SER A 33 1.19 15.22 6.75
CA SER A 33 1.56 14.61 8.04
C SER A 33 2.95 13.94 8.06
N GLY A 34 3.69 14.00 6.97
CA GLY A 34 5.06 13.49 6.89
C GLY A 34 5.18 12.00 6.56
N LYS A 35 4.13 11.32 6.07
CA LYS A 35 4.15 9.88 5.72
C LYS A 35 5.32 9.53 4.78
N THR A 36 5.40 10.22 3.66
CA THR A 36 6.46 10.03 2.66
C THR A 36 7.85 10.31 3.22
N HIS A 37 7.99 11.37 4.02
CA HIS A 37 9.25 11.71 4.68
C HIS A 37 9.69 10.64 5.67
N LEU A 38 8.76 10.09 6.45
CA LEU A 38 9.04 9.00 7.39
C LEU A 38 9.54 7.75 6.66
N ALA A 39 8.86 7.34 5.57
CA ALA A 39 9.27 6.19 4.77
C ALA A 39 10.68 6.37 4.18
N GLN A 40 10.95 7.54 3.62
CA GLN A 40 12.26 7.88 3.08
C GLN A 40 13.37 7.90 4.14
N THR A 41 13.06 8.42 5.31
CA THR A 41 14.02 8.48 6.45
C THR A 41 14.34 7.07 6.95
N LEU A 42 13.33 6.20 7.05
CA LEU A 42 13.54 4.79 7.42
C LEU A 42 14.45 4.06 6.44
N ALA A 43 14.24 4.24 5.13
CA ALA A 43 15.09 3.64 4.10
C ALA A 43 16.55 4.11 4.20
N LYS A 44 16.76 5.40 4.47
CA LYS A 44 18.11 5.97 4.70
C LYS A 44 18.79 5.39 5.94
N ILE A 45 18.05 5.24 7.06
CA ILE A 45 18.59 4.69 8.30
C ILE A 45 18.97 3.22 8.13
N LEU A 46 18.19 2.47 7.34
CA LEU A 46 18.41 1.05 7.07
C LEU A 46 19.43 0.80 5.96
N ASP A 47 19.84 1.85 5.26
CA ASP A 47 20.77 1.79 4.11
C ASP A 47 20.30 0.80 3.04
N VAL A 48 19.01 0.89 2.66
CA VAL A 48 18.40 0.04 1.65
C VAL A 48 17.89 0.85 0.47
N PRO A 49 17.82 0.26 -0.75
CA PRO A 49 17.22 0.90 -1.91
C PRO A 49 15.79 1.36 -1.63
N PHE A 50 15.43 2.54 -2.15
CA PHE A 50 14.14 3.16 -1.90
C PHE A 50 13.53 3.69 -3.19
N ALA A 51 12.29 3.31 -3.47
CA ALA A 51 11.51 3.85 -4.59
C ALA A 51 10.20 4.48 -4.08
N ILE A 52 9.85 5.62 -4.68
CA ILE A 52 8.56 6.30 -4.45
C ILE A 52 7.76 6.23 -5.74
N VAL A 53 6.48 5.89 -5.62
CA VAL A 53 5.52 5.88 -6.73
C VAL A 53 4.21 6.49 -6.27
N ASP A 54 3.59 7.25 -7.16
CA ASP A 54 2.24 7.77 -6.97
C ASP A 54 1.25 6.77 -7.57
N ALA A 55 0.28 6.30 -6.78
CA ALA A 55 -0.71 5.32 -7.21
C ALA A 55 -1.57 5.83 -8.38
N THR A 56 -1.77 7.15 -8.48
CA THR A 56 -2.57 7.77 -9.56
C THR A 56 -1.89 7.72 -10.92
N SER A 57 -0.57 7.54 -10.97
CA SER A 57 0.21 7.40 -12.21
C SER A 57 0.18 5.98 -12.77
N ILE A 58 -0.25 5.01 -11.96
CA ILE A 58 -0.24 3.59 -12.31
C ILE A 58 -1.50 3.21 -13.09
N THR A 59 -1.32 2.41 -14.13
CA THR A 59 -2.43 1.84 -14.91
C THR A 59 -2.28 0.33 -15.05
N GLU A 60 -3.38 -0.34 -15.39
CA GLU A 60 -3.31 -1.75 -15.73
C GLU A 60 -2.47 -1.95 -17.01
N ALA A 61 -1.68 -3.03 -17.04
CA ALA A 61 -0.77 -3.35 -18.14
C ALA A 61 -1.48 -3.31 -19.52
N GLY A 62 -0.88 -2.57 -20.46
CA GLY A 62 -1.38 -2.40 -21.82
C GLY A 62 -2.20 -1.14 -22.05
N TYR A 63 -2.45 -0.33 -21.03
CA TYR A 63 -3.10 0.99 -21.15
C TYR A 63 -2.08 2.13 -21.11
N VAL A 64 -2.53 3.37 -21.36
CA VAL A 64 -1.68 4.56 -21.30
C VAL A 64 -1.42 4.93 -19.85
N GLY A 65 -0.19 4.80 -19.42
CA GLY A 65 0.26 5.07 -18.05
C GLY A 65 1.49 4.23 -17.70
N GLU A 66 1.88 4.24 -16.43
CA GLU A 66 2.95 3.40 -15.93
C GLU A 66 2.41 2.02 -15.55
N ASP A 67 2.97 0.96 -16.12
CA ASP A 67 2.66 -0.40 -15.70
C ASP A 67 3.11 -0.64 -14.25
N VAL A 68 2.39 -1.52 -13.54
CA VAL A 68 2.71 -1.86 -12.14
C VAL A 68 4.14 -2.39 -12.00
N GLU A 69 4.69 -3.07 -13.01
CA GLU A 69 6.08 -3.55 -13.01
C GLU A 69 7.13 -2.42 -13.07
N ASN A 70 6.76 -1.22 -13.55
CA ASN A 70 7.67 -0.06 -13.52
C ASN A 70 8.00 0.40 -12.09
N ILE A 71 7.17 0.08 -11.12
CA ILE A 71 7.45 0.29 -9.69
C ILE A 71 8.73 -0.46 -9.31
N LEU A 72 8.82 -1.72 -9.73
CA LEU A 72 9.99 -2.57 -9.46
C LEU A 72 11.22 -2.08 -10.23
N LEU A 73 11.04 -1.58 -11.45
CA LEU A 73 12.15 -0.99 -12.21
C LEU A 73 12.76 0.21 -11.49
N ARG A 74 11.94 1.09 -10.91
CA ARG A 74 12.44 2.22 -10.12
C ARG A 74 13.26 1.76 -8.92
N LEU A 75 12.85 0.67 -8.25
CA LEU A 75 13.62 0.11 -7.14
C LEU A 75 14.93 -0.50 -7.61
N ILE A 76 14.93 -1.23 -8.74
CA ILE A 76 16.14 -1.80 -9.37
C ILE A 76 17.13 -0.69 -9.74
N GLN A 77 16.63 0.43 -10.31
CA GLN A 77 17.45 1.60 -10.62
C GLN A 77 18.02 2.25 -9.36
N ALA A 78 17.25 2.35 -8.29
CA ALA A 78 17.71 2.87 -7.00
C ALA A 78 18.77 1.96 -6.32
N ALA A 79 18.83 0.70 -6.74
CA ALA A 79 19.84 -0.28 -6.32
C ALA A 79 21.02 -0.39 -7.28
N ASP A 80 21.22 0.56 -8.21
CA ASP A 80 22.25 0.52 -9.25
C ASP A 80 22.22 -0.78 -10.08
N TYR A 81 21.03 -1.30 -10.37
CA TYR A 81 20.77 -2.56 -11.08
C TYR A 81 21.26 -3.82 -10.34
N ASP A 82 21.58 -3.72 -9.06
CA ASP A 82 21.86 -4.89 -8.22
C ASP A 82 20.52 -5.50 -7.74
N ILE A 83 20.11 -6.59 -8.39
CA ILE A 83 18.84 -7.27 -8.08
C ILE A 83 18.81 -7.77 -6.63
N SER A 84 19.93 -8.31 -6.14
CA SER A 84 20.00 -8.83 -4.77
C SER A 84 19.79 -7.74 -3.71
N LYS A 85 20.27 -6.51 -3.98
CA LYS A 85 20.01 -5.35 -3.12
C LYS A 85 18.57 -4.87 -3.27
N ALA A 86 18.05 -4.82 -4.52
CA ALA A 86 16.68 -4.39 -4.79
C ALA A 86 15.64 -5.27 -4.07
N GLU A 87 15.85 -6.58 -4.01
CA GLU A 87 14.98 -7.54 -3.32
C GLU A 87 14.82 -7.27 -1.82
N HIS A 88 15.68 -6.43 -1.23
CA HIS A 88 15.64 -6.05 0.19
C HIS A 88 15.29 -4.57 0.39
N GLY A 89 14.88 -3.91 -0.67
CA GLY A 89 14.53 -2.50 -0.65
C GLY A 89 13.13 -2.20 -0.08
N ILE A 90 12.81 -0.92 -0.07
CA ILE A 90 11.51 -0.39 0.34
C ILE A 90 10.86 0.30 -0.85
N ILE A 91 9.61 -0.04 -1.12
CA ILE A 91 8.74 0.68 -2.06
C ILE A 91 7.68 1.43 -1.27
N TYR A 92 7.59 2.74 -1.47
CA TYR A 92 6.53 3.56 -0.94
C TYR A 92 5.56 3.97 -2.06
N ILE A 93 4.30 3.56 -1.93
CA ILE A 93 3.23 3.91 -2.86
C ILE A 93 2.38 4.98 -2.18
N ASP A 94 2.44 6.21 -2.71
CA ASP A 94 1.65 7.34 -2.19
C ASP A 94 0.28 7.41 -2.85
N GLU A 95 -0.64 8.14 -2.23
CA GLU A 95 -2.00 8.40 -2.72
C GLU A 95 -2.81 7.13 -3.04
N ILE A 96 -2.57 6.04 -2.30
CA ILE A 96 -3.23 4.75 -2.55
C ILE A 96 -4.78 4.85 -2.46
N ASP A 97 -5.30 5.77 -1.66
CA ASP A 97 -6.73 6.02 -1.52
C ASP A 97 -7.39 6.59 -2.79
N LYS A 98 -6.60 7.07 -3.76
CA LYS A 98 -7.11 7.61 -5.03
C LYS A 98 -7.46 6.53 -6.05
N ILE A 99 -6.94 5.31 -5.90
CA ILE A 99 -7.27 4.15 -6.75
C ILE A 99 -8.39 3.29 -6.18
N THR A 100 -9.11 3.78 -5.17
CA THR A 100 -10.28 3.10 -4.62
C THR A 100 -11.43 3.05 -5.62
N ARG A 101 -12.26 2.02 -5.53
CA ARG A 101 -13.45 1.84 -6.35
C ARG A 101 -14.45 2.97 -6.06
N LYS A 102 -14.75 3.79 -7.06
CA LYS A 102 -15.61 4.97 -6.91
C LYS A 102 -17.11 4.69 -6.99
N SER A 103 -17.54 3.51 -7.42
CA SER A 103 -18.96 3.21 -7.64
C SER A 103 -19.31 1.80 -7.19
N PRO A 104 -20.42 1.62 -6.44
CA PRO A 104 -20.95 0.29 -6.12
C PRO A 104 -21.59 -0.39 -7.31
N ASN A 105 -21.85 0.32 -8.43
CA ASN A 105 -22.41 -0.29 -9.63
C ASN A 105 -21.31 -0.91 -10.47
N PRO A 106 -21.40 -2.21 -10.79
CA PRO A 106 -20.51 -2.82 -11.76
C PRO A 106 -20.74 -2.14 -13.11
N SER A 107 -19.85 -1.21 -13.45
CA SER A 107 -19.82 -0.61 -14.77
C SER A 107 -19.54 -1.73 -15.80
N ILE A 108 -20.24 -1.70 -16.94
CA ILE A 108 -19.98 -2.62 -18.05
C ILE A 108 -18.58 -2.39 -18.65
N THR A 109 -17.95 -1.26 -18.31
CA THR A 109 -16.59 -0.92 -18.69
C THR A 109 -15.62 -1.29 -17.56
N ARG A 110 -14.59 -2.08 -17.93
CA ARG A 110 -13.49 -2.45 -17.01
C ARG A 110 -12.82 -1.18 -16.46
N ASP A 111 -12.75 -1.07 -15.14
CA ASP A 111 -12.05 0.03 -14.47
C ASP A 111 -10.54 -0.25 -14.48
N VAL A 112 -9.85 0.34 -15.45
CA VAL A 112 -8.40 0.16 -15.67
C VAL A 112 -7.53 1.02 -14.76
N SER A 113 -8.12 1.97 -14.04
CA SER A 113 -7.43 2.90 -13.13
C SER A 113 -7.71 2.63 -11.65
N GLY A 114 -8.69 1.82 -11.32
CA GLY A 114 -9.08 1.46 -9.97
C GLY A 114 -8.85 0.00 -9.66
N GLU A 115 -9.88 -0.84 -9.77
CA GLU A 115 -9.84 -2.27 -9.39
C GLU A 115 -8.74 -3.05 -10.16
N GLY A 116 -8.51 -2.76 -11.44
CA GLY A 116 -7.47 -3.44 -12.22
C GLY A 116 -6.06 -3.16 -11.68
N VAL A 117 -5.80 -1.92 -11.25
CA VAL A 117 -4.53 -1.53 -10.62
C VAL A 117 -4.39 -2.18 -9.25
N GLN A 118 -5.45 -2.19 -8.43
CA GLN A 118 -5.44 -2.85 -7.12
C GLN A 118 -5.08 -4.34 -7.26
N GLN A 119 -5.71 -5.07 -8.19
CA GLN A 119 -5.43 -6.48 -8.44
C GLN A 119 -3.99 -6.73 -8.93
N ALA A 120 -3.46 -5.85 -9.76
CA ALA A 120 -2.08 -5.94 -10.24
C ALA A 120 -1.07 -5.65 -9.11
N LEU A 121 -1.34 -4.64 -8.28
CA LEU A 121 -0.54 -4.33 -7.10
C LEU A 121 -0.55 -5.47 -6.08
N LEU A 122 -1.70 -6.10 -5.85
CA LEU A 122 -1.84 -7.19 -4.89
C LEU A 122 -0.83 -8.31 -5.16
N LYS A 123 -0.64 -8.70 -6.42
CA LYS A 123 0.30 -9.76 -6.81
C LYS A 123 1.73 -9.46 -6.39
N ILE A 124 2.21 -8.22 -6.59
CA ILE A 124 3.57 -7.86 -6.22
C ILE A 124 3.73 -7.61 -4.71
N ILE A 125 2.67 -7.13 -4.07
CA ILE A 125 2.64 -6.88 -2.62
C ILE A 125 2.63 -8.19 -1.82
N GLU A 126 1.91 -9.21 -2.29
CA GLU A 126 1.85 -10.54 -1.64
C GLU A 126 3.18 -11.30 -1.76
N GLY A 127 3.87 -11.14 -2.87
CA GLY A 127 5.13 -11.81 -3.19
C GLY A 127 5.02 -12.65 -4.45
N CYS A 128 5.88 -12.38 -5.40
CA CYS A 128 5.98 -13.12 -6.66
C CYS A 128 7.36 -12.97 -7.29
N LEU A 129 7.64 -13.80 -8.30
CA LEU A 129 8.75 -13.57 -9.22
C LEU A 129 8.25 -12.71 -10.38
N ALA A 130 8.65 -11.44 -10.38
CA ALA A 130 8.25 -10.48 -11.40
C ALA A 130 9.29 -10.37 -12.52
N ASN A 131 8.80 -10.21 -13.77
CA ASN A 131 9.64 -9.97 -14.94
C ASN A 131 9.56 -8.48 -15.30
N VAL A 132 10.66 -7.77 -15.12
CA VAL A 132 10.75 -6.32 -15.29
C VAL A 132 11.50 -5.98 -16.57
N PRO A 133 10.90 -5.21 -17.50
CA PRO A 133 11.59 -4.76 -18.71
C PRO A 133 12.67 -3.73 -18.35
N PRO A 134 13.91 -3.85 -18.87
CA PRO A 134 15.04 -2.98 -18.47
C PRO A 134 14.87 -1.50 -18.85
N GLN A 135 14.05 -1.18 -19.85
CA GLN A 135 13.82 0.19 -20.31
C GLN A 135 12.45 0.76 -19.92
N GLY A 136 11.65 0.00 -19.19
CA GLY A 136 10.25 0.38 -18.95
C GLY A 136 9.37 0.32 -20.21
N GLY A 137 8.06 0.52 -20.07
CA GLY A 137 7.14 0.56 -21.18
C GLY A 137 6.65 -0.82 -21.66
N ARG A 138 6.16 -0.89 -22.92
CA ARG A 138 5.51 -2.10 -23.45
C ARG A 138 6.48 -3.27 -23.58
N LYS A 139 6.05 -4.44 -23.13
CA LYS A 139 6.79 -5.70 -23.21
C LYS A 139 6.92 -6.11 -24.69
N HIS A 140 8.16 -6.17 -25.19
CA HIS A 140 8.46 -6.72 -26.51
C HIS A 140 8.87 -8.18 -26.39
N PRO A 141 8.41 -9.08 -27.28
CA PRO A 141 8.68 -10.52 -27.20
C PRO A 141 10.17 -10.92 -27.24
N GLN A 142 11.04 -10.05 -27.76
CA GLN A 142 12.48 -10.29 -27.92
C GLN A 142 13.34 -9.57 -26.86
N GLN A 143 12.72 -8.94 -25.86
CA GLN A 143 13.45 -8.19 -24.83
C GLN A 143 13.82 -9.10 -23.67
N GLU A 144 15.06 -9.03 -23.22
CA GLU A 144 15.50 -9.69 -21.98
C GLU A 144 14.84 -9.00 -20.78
N PHE A 145 14.24 -9.78 -19.90
CA PHE A 145 13.60 -9.30 -18.67
C PHE A 145 14.52 -9.52 -17.48
N MET A 146 14.58 -8.55 -16.60
CA MET A 146 15.17 -8.74 -15.29
C MET A 146 14.16 -9.43 -14.38
N GLN A 147 14.59 -10.49 -13.71
CA GLN A 147 13.76 -11.21 -12.74
C GLN A 147 14.05 -10.72 -11.33
N ILE A 148 13.02 -10.35 -10.59
CA ILE A 148 13.11 -9.91 -9.20
C ILE A 148 12.03 -10.60 -8.36
N LYS A 149 12.44 -11.09 -7.19
CA LYS A 149 11.52 -11.63 -6.18
C LYS A 149 11.01 -10.51 -5.29
N THR A 150 9.70 -10.44 -5.11
CA THR A 150 9.10 -9.38 -4.30
C THR A 150 8.82 -9.81 -2.85
N ASP A 151 9.13 -11.04 -2.47
CA ASP A 151 8.86 -11.62 -1.14
C ASP A 151 9.52 -10.84 -0.01
N ASP A 152 10.74 -10.35 -0.22
CA ASP A 152 11.55 -9.65 0.78
C ASP A 152 11.56 -8.12 0.60
N ILE A 153 10.84 -7.60 -0.41
CA ILE A 153 10.61 -6.17 -0.57
C ILE A 153 9.57 -5.72 0.46
N LEU A 154 9.88 -4.65 1.20
CA LEU A 154 8.92 -4.00 2.08
C LEU A 154 8.06 -3.01 1.29
N PHE A 155 6.76 -3.28 1.20
CA PHE A 155 5.81 -2.32 0.66
C PHE A 155 5.22 -1.48 1.79
N MET A 156 5.31 -0.17 1.62
CA MET A 156 4.66 0.81 2.46
C MET A 156 3.68 1.58 1.59
N VAL A 157 2.43 1.63 1.95
CA VAL A 157 1.39 2.34 1.18
C VAL A 157 0.85 3.49 2.01
N GLY A 158 0.71 4.66 1.41
CA GLY A 158 0.26 5.88 2.09
C GLY A 158 -0.95 6.50 1.42
N GLY A 159 -1.88 7.02 2.23
CA GLY A 159 -3.04 7.77 1.74
C GLY A 159 -3.62 8.69 2.79
N ALA A 160 -4.37 9.69 2.35
CA ALA A 160 -5.10 10.58 3.23
C ALA A 160 -6.40 9.95 3.73
N PHE A 161 -7.05 9.14 2.89
CA PHE A 161 -8.33 8.48 3.16
C PHE A 161 -9.40 9.46 3.64
N GLU A 162 -9.59 10.53 2.86
CA GLU A 162 -10.62 11.53 3.12
C GLU A 162 -12.01 10.86 3.19
N GLY A 163 -12.78 11.14 4.25
CA GLY A 163 -14.08 10.48 4.49
C GLY A 163 -14.00 9.20 5.33
N MET A 164 -12.84 8.58 5.53
CA MET A 164 -12.69 7.38 6.37
C MET A 164 -13.11 7.66 7.82
N ALA A 165 -12.77 8.83 8.36
CA ALA A 165 -13.17 9.18 9.72
C ALA A 165 -14.68 9.24 9.91
N GLU A 166 -15.43 9.72 8.92
CA GLU A 166 -16.90 9.75 8.94
C GLU A 166 -17.50 8.35 8.87
N LEU A 167 -16.88 7.46 8.06
CA LEU A 167 -17.27 6.07 7.95
C LEU A 167 -17.08 5.36 9.30
N LEU A 168 -15.92 5.52 9.92
CA LEU A 168 -15.62 4.98 11.24
C LEU A 168 -16.58 5.50 12.32
N MET A 169 -16.89 6.80 12.32
CA MET A 169 -17.88 7.38 13.25
C MET A 169 -19.25 6.73 13.08
N LYS A 170 -19.72 6.53 11.84
CA LYS A 170 -21.00 5.86 11.58
C LYS A 170 -21.04 4.45 12.15
N ARG A 171 -19.94 3.69 12.03
CA ARG A 171 -19.81 2.34 12.59
C ARG A 171 -19.88 2.38 14.12
N VAL A 172 -19.05 3.20 14.77
CA VAL A 172 -18.99 3.32 16.23
C VAL A 172 -20.33 3.79 16.80
N HIS A 173 -21.04 4.68 16.11
CA HIS A 173 -22.38 5.06 16.50
C HIS A 173 -23.40 3.92 16.34
N LYS A 174 -23.31 3.11 15.29
CA LYS A 174 -24.19 1.96 15.06
C LYS A 174 -24.04 0.91 16.18
N ASP A 175 -22.81 0.64 16.59
CA ASP A 175 -22.51 -0.32 17.67
C ASP A 175 -22.97 0.18 19.04
N ASN A 176 -23.07 1.50 19.23
CA ASN A 176 -23.60 2.12 20.45
C ASN A 176 -25.14 2.22 20.48
N TYR A 177 -25.86 1.96 19.38
CA TYR A 177 -27.32 1.85 19.32
C TYR A 177 -27.82 0.46 19.70
N SER A 178 -27.25 -0.18 20.69
CA SER A 178 -27.81 -1.35 21.35
C SER A 178 -28.88 -0.89 22.36
N LEU A 179 -30.15 -1.01 21.95
CA LEU A 179 -31.36 -1.07 22.80
C LEU A 179 -31.32 -0.32 24.14
N GLY A 180 -31.55 1.00 24.12
CA GLY A 180 -31.80 1.76 25.33
C GLY A 180 -31.91 3.25 25.03
N PHE A 181 -33.02 3.85 25.45
CA PHE A 181 -33.24 5.29 25.43
C PHE A 181 -32.12 6.02 26.18
N LYS A 182 -31.09 6.47 25.48
CA LYS A 182 -30.17 7.50 25.97
C LYS A 182 -30.30 8.73 25.10
N GLN A 183 -30.65 9.81 25.75
CA GLN A 183 -30.73 11.15 25.19
C GLN A 183 -29.50 11.47 24.36
N ALA A 184 -29.75 12.04 23.19
CA ALA A 184 -28.70 12.70 22.40
C ALA A 184 -28.13 13.84 23.25
N SER A 185 -27.01 13.57 23.90
CA SER A 185 -26.15 14.63 24.41
C SER A 185 -25.52 15.32 23.22
N ASN A 186 -25.90 16.58 22.99
CA ASN A 186 -25.26 17.50 22.07
C ASN A 186 -23.75 17.63 22.46
N HIS A 187 -22.91 16.81 21.88
CA HIS A 187 -21.46 17.01 21.94
C HIS A 187 -21.00 17.75 20.67
N ASN A 188 -21.14 19.07 20.73
CA ASN A 188 -20.34 20.00 19.94
C ASN A 188 -18.94 20.17 20.55
N GLU A 189 -18.36 19.12 21.13
CA GLU A 189 -16.99 19.18 21.65
C GLU A 189 -16.05 18.51 20.66
N GLY A 190 -15.26 19.35 19.96
CA GLY A 190 -13.99 19.03 19.34
C GLY A 190 -14.01 17.89 18.32
N SER A 191 -14.56 18.15 17.14
CA SER A 191 -14.55 17.21 16.01
C SER A 191 -13.18 16.53 15.79
N GLN A 192 -12.08 17.20 16.10
CA GLN A 192 -10.71 16.73 15.88
C GLN A 192 -10.31 15.63 16.88
N SER A 193 -10.61 15.78 18.17
CA SER A 193 -10.24 14.80 19.21
C SER A 193 -11.04 13.49 19.05
N VAL A 194 -12.29 13.58 18.64
CA VAL A 194 -13.15 12.42 18.35
C VAL A 194 -12.65 11.70 17.10
N ILE A 195 -12.30 12.45 16.05
CA ILE A 195 -11.71 11.90 14.81
C ILE A 195 -10.41 11.15 15.12
N ASP A 196 -9.55 11.70 15.95
CA ASP A 196 -8.28 11.07 16.29
C ASP A 196 -8.47 9.80 17.14
N SER A 197 -9.44 9.79 18.05
CA SER A 197 -9.77 8.60 18.84
C SER A 197 -10.34 7.45 17.99
N VAL A 198 -11.13 7.77 16.96
CA VAL A 198 -11.74 6.78 16.07
C VAL A 198 -10.72 6.22 15.04
N ARG A 199 -9.72 7.01 14.66
CA ARG A 199 -8.66 6.56 13.72
C ARG A 199 -7.89 5.33 14.20
N HIS A 200 -7.74 5.14 15.50
CA HIS A 200 -7.08 3.95 16.06
C HIS A 200 -7.92 2.67 15.98
N GLN A 201 -9.19 2.79 15.59
CA GLN A 201 -10.14 1.67 15.50
C GLN A 201 -10.33 1.16 14.06
N LEU A 202 -9.46 1.57 13.13
CA LEU A 202 -9.48 1.11 11.74
C LEU A 202 -9.31 -0.41 11.68
N ASN A 203 -10.21 -1.08 10.98
CA ASN A 203 -10.16 -2.51 10.73
C ASN A 203 -10.21 -2.81 9.21
N PRO A 204 -9.94 -4.05 8.77
CA PRO A 204 -9.99 -4.42 7.35
C PRO A 204 -11.34 -4.17 6.68
N ASP A 205 -12.46 -4.37 7.41
CA ASP A 205 -13.80 -4.18 6.85
C ASP A 205 -14.06 -2.71 6.49
N ASP A 206 -13.49 -1.77 7.24
CA ASP A 206 -13.60 -0.34 6.92
C ASP A 206 -12.88 0.01 5.62
N LEU A 207 -11.75 -0.65 5.33
CA LEU A 207 -11.02 -0.48 4.07
C LEU A 207 -11.83 -1.04 2.92
N MET A 208 -12.47 -2.19 3.09
CA MET A 208 -13.36 -2.78 2.08
C MET A 208 -14.58 -1.88 1.82
N GLU A 209 -15.19 -1.30 2.86
CA GLU A 209 -16.30 -0.35 2.72
C GLU A 209 -15.84 0.94 2.02
N PHE A 210 -14.60 1.36 2.24
CA PHE A 210 -14.00 2.52 1.58
C PHE A 210 -13.69 2.27 0.10
N GLY A 211 -13.56 1.00 -0.32
CA GLY A 211 -13.36 0.61 -1.72
C GLY A 211 -12.02 -0.06 -2.05
N PHE A 212 -11.37 -0.61 -1.02
CA PHE A 212 -10.16 -1.44 -1.15
C PHE A 212 -10.48 -2.91 -1.20
#